data_f55a86f9731ed221a42816f2f9162d6e
#
_entry.id   f55a86f9731ed221a42816f2f9162d6e
#
_cell.length_a   1.000
_cell.length_b   1.000
_cell.length_c   1.000
_cell.angle_alpha   90.00
_cell.angle_beta   90.00
_cell.angle_gamma   90.00
#
_symmetry.space_group_name_H-M   'P 1'
#
loop_
_entity.id
_entity.type
_entity.pdbx_description
1 polymer ?
#
loop_
_entity_poly.entity_id
_entity_poly.type
_entity_poly.pdbx_seq_one_letter_code
_entity_poly.pdbx_strand_id
1 'polypeptide(L)'
;MELYLISPVFFGALAIASLRGMDTLLLMTAAMIPFGMMAVISLPSVGGLSLLAANLAAAGLVFNGSLLLLTRLLRGQSVYIEPASIALGLYALYAVFSATVLVRLFAGETMVFSLARGVQGVRVSTEFAWGKVWLGPTSTNISQTFYVLLSFCFFVAATKVLQQRGAAFGERCLVVAATINLVLGTLDALGMDPLLEVIRTANYSLMNSASVSGIPRIIGGFPEAASFGGATTLFFAYFGSAYLGSGRPRDAVIAAASGGFALFSLSSTGLVALVFVSLLLLARVIIGVGASVARAALVTWTIVLTAVACAIGYLLIFTATLDVMLAIVDRLIFTKSSSSSGAERSAWALGGLEALRDSYGLGVGTGSLRSNGLIFVLLGSVGVVGTACFLAFLWLAFGGKARAADAAILTNARTAAVAVLVAM
;
A
#
# COMPACT_ATOMS: atom_id res chain seq x y z
N MET A 1 8.18 -24.09 10.03
CA MET A 1 8.49 -23.34 8.77
C MET A 1 7.91 -24.13 7.63
N GLU A 2 7.07 -23.48 6.84
CA GLU A 2 6.43 -24.08 5.66
C GLU A 2 6.92 -23.37 4.42
N LEU A 3 7.26 -24.13 3.38
CA LEU A 3 7.66 -23.64 2.07
C LEU A 3 6.56 -23.97 1.06
N TYR A 4 6.33 -23.06 0.13
CA TYR A 4 5.36 -23.22 -0.95
C TYR A 4 6.03 -23.68 -2.24
N LEU A 5 5.27 -24.19 -3.18
CA LEU A 5 5.77 -24.66 -4.48
C LEU A 5 6.60 -23.59 -5.22
N ILE A 6 6.22 -22.32 -5.07
CA ILE A 6 6.91 -21.18 -5.69
C ILE A 6 8.24 -20.82 -5.02
N SER A 7 8.48 -21.27 -3.77
CA SER A 7 9.65 -20.85 -2.97
C SER A 7 11.00 -21.13 -3.64
N PRO A 8 11.28 -22.32 -4.20
CA PRO A 8 12.56 -22.59 -4.85
C PRO A 8 12.82 -21.68 -6.04
N VAL A 9 11.79 -21.42 -6.85
CA VAL A 9 11.88 -20.51 -8.02
C VAL A 9 12.18 -19.09 -7.56
N PHE A 10 11.48 -18.62 -6.53
CA PHE A 10 11.70 -17.30 -5.97
C PHE A 10 13.11 -17.14 -5.39
N PHE A 11 13.60 -18.11 -4.61
CA PHE A 11 14.96 -18.03 -4.05
C PHE A 11 16.05 -18.10 -5.12
N GLY A 12 15.86 -18.90 -6.17
CA GLY A 12 16.74 -18.91 -7.34
C GLY A 12 16.79 -17.53 -8.02
N ALA A 13 15.61 -16.91 -8.27
CA ALA A 13 15.54 -15.58 -8.84
C ALA A 13 16.16 -14.51 -7.93
N LEU A 14 15.94 -14.59 -6.61
CA LEU A 14 16.53 -13.68 -5.63
C LEU A 14 18.06 -13.80 -5.59
N ALA A 15 18.61 -15.01 -5.63
CA ALA A 15 20.04 -15.24 -5.69
C ALA A 15 20.66 -14.64 -6.96
N ILE A 16 20.06 -14.89 -8.13
CA ILE A 16 20.49 -14.29 -9.40
C ILE A 16 20.41 -12.77 -9.35
N ALA A 17 19.33 -12.20 -8.81
CA ALA A 17 19.19 -10.76 -8.65
C ALA A 17 20.26 -10.16 -7.73
N SER A 18 20.57 -10.85 -6.61
CA SER A 18 21.62 -10.46 -5.67
C SER A 18 23.01 -10.43 -6.33
N LEU A 19 23.31 -11.41 -7.16
CA LEU A 19 24.57 -11.47 -7.91
C LEU A 19 24.67 -10.38 -8.98
N ARG A 20 23.54 -9.97 -9.57
CA ARG A 20 23.48 -8.92 -10.60
C ARG A 20 23.55 -7.50 -10.03
N GLY A 21 23.29 -7.32 -8.75
CA GLY A 21 23.42 -6.06 -8.05
C GLY A 21 22.11 -5.42 -7.58
N MET A 22 22.26 -4.27 -6.89
CA MET A 22 21.17 -3.60 -6.19
C MET A 22 20.05 -3.09 -7.10
N ASP A 23 20.37 -2.69 -8.32
CA ASP A 23 19.37 -2.25 -9.31
C ASP A 23 18.43 -3.38 -9.73
N THR A 24 18.98 -4.58 -9.95
CA THR A 24 18.16 -5.78 -10.25
C THR A 24 17.29 -6.16 -9.06
N LEU A 25 17.80 -6.05 -7.83
CA LEU A 25 17.02 -6.29 -6.62
C LEU A 25 15.90 -5.26 -6.43
N LEU A 26 16.15 -3.98 -6.72
CA LEU A 26 15.10 -2.95 -6.65
C LEU A 26 14.02 -3.20 -7.71
N LEU A 27 14.40 -3.57 -8.93
CA LEU A 27 13.46 -3.93 -9.99
C LEU A 27 12.66 -5.18 -9.62
N MET A 28 13.31 -6.20 -9.04
CA MET A 28 12.64 -7.40 -8.53
C MET A 28 11.66 -7.05 -7.41
N THR A 29 12.04 -6.20 -6.47
CA THR A 29 11.14 -5.77 -5.39
C THR A 29 9.90 -5.08 -5.98
N ALA A 30 10.08 -4.16 -6.92
CA ALA A 30 8.97 -3.49 -7.60
C ALA A 30 8.06 -4.49 -8.34
N ALA A 31 8.65 -5.48 -9.03
CA ALA A 31 7.91 -6.54 -9.70
C ALA A 31 7.10 -7.43 -8.73
N MET A 32 7.58 -7.59 -7.50
CA MET A 32 6.90 -8.42 -6.48
C MET A 32 5.80 -7.68 -5.71
N ILE A 33 5.72 -6.35 -5.75
CA ILE A 33 4.67 -5.59 -5.04
C ILE A 33 3.25 -6.04 -5.41
N PRO A 34 2.89 -6.24 -6.70
CA PRO A 34 1.54 -6.68 -7.07
C PRO A 34 1.17 -8.09 -6.59
N PHE A 35 2.15 -8.89 -6.16
CA PHE A 35 1.92 -10.20 -5.55
C PHE A 35 1.72 -10.09 -4.03
N GLY A 36 0.81 -9.23 -3.61
CA GLY A 36 0.54 -8.95 -2.19
C GLY A 36 0.09 -10.14 -1.34
N MET A 37 -0.30 -11.26 -1.98
CA MET A 37 -0.64 -12.53 -1.33
C MET A 37 0.40 -13.64 -1.55
N MET A 38 1.50 -13.39 -2.24
CA MET A 38 2.51 -14.41 -2.48
C MET A 38 3.44 -14.54 -1.28
N ALA A 39 3.10 -15.46 -0.37
CA ALA A 39 4.00 -15.89 0.68
C ALA A 39 5.00 -16.91 0.12
N VAL A 40 6.27 -16.69 0.42
CA VAL A 40 7.37 -17.62 0.08
C VAL A 40 7.67 -18.53 1.27
N ILE A 41 7.54 -17.99 2.48
CA ILE A 41 7.76 -18.75 3.72
C ILE A 41 6.62 -18.40 4.68
N SER A 42 6.10 -19.41 5.35
CA SER A 42 5.22 -19.24 6.52
C SER A 42 5.92 -19.74 7.79
N LEU A 43 5.80 -18.94 8.85
CA LEU A 43 6.36 -19.22 10.17
C LEU A 43 5.22 -19.34 11.20
N PRO A 44 4.55 -20.51 11.30
CA PRO A 44 3.45 -20.72 12.23
C PRO A 44 3.86 -20.49 13.68
N SER A 45 5.08 -20.87 14.05
CA SER A 45 5.63 -20.69 15.42
C SER A 45 5.87 -19.25 15.83
N VAL A 46 5.88 -18.30 14.88
CA VAL A 46 6.07 -16.86 15.14
C VAL A 46 4.75 -16.13 14.84
N GLY A 47 3.66 -16.57 15.48
CA GLY A 47 2.35 -15.93 15.32
C GLY A 47 1.74 -16.03 13.91
N GLY A 48 2.13 -17.04 13.11
CA GLY A 48 1.62 -17.21 11.73
C GLY A 48 2.18 -16.18 10.74
N LEU A 49 3.39 -15.67 10.98
CA LEU A 49 4.05 -14.70 10.10
C LEU A 49 4.28 -15.30 8.71
N SER A 50 3.69 -14.68 7.70
CA SER A 50 3.93 -15.02 6.28
C SER A 50 4.92 -14.02 5.69
N LEU A 51 6.08 -14.50 5.25
CA LEU A 51 7.07 -13.68 4.58
C LEU A 51 6.72 -13.60 3.09
N LEU A 52 6.24 -12.43 2.68
CA LEU A 52 5.81 -12.17 1.31
C LEU A 52 7.02 -12.01 0.39
N ALA A 53 6.86 -12.35 -0.89
CA ALA A 53 7.88 -12.22 -1.92
C ALA A 53 8.44 -10.79 -2.01
N ALA A 54 7.59 -9.77 -1.95
CA ALA A 54 8.01 -8.37 -1.97
C ALA A 54 8.90 -8.03 -0.77
N ASN A 55 8.56 -8.52 0.45
CA ASN A 55 9.34 -8.28 1.65
C ASN A 55 10.71 -8.99 1.61
N LEU A 56 10.76 -10.20 1.08
CA LEU A 56 12.02 -10.93 0.92
C LEU A 56 12.92 -10.31 -0.16
N ALA A 57 12.35 -9.83 -1.26
CA ALA A 57 13.09 -9.09 -2.28
C ALA A 57 13.65 -7.76 -1.70
N ALA A 58 12.84 -7.04 -0.92
CA ALA A 58 13.28 -5.85 -0.19
C ALA A 58 14.40 -6.17 0.82
N ALA A 59 14.27 -7.28 1.57
CA ALA A 59 15.32 -7.73 2.48
C ALA A 59 16.63 -8.07 1.75
N GLY A 60 16.54 -8.67 0.56
CA GLY A 60 17.71 -8.90 -0.32
C GLY A 60 18.40 -7.61 -0.72
N LEU A 61 17.63 -6.57 -1.10
CA LEU A 61 18.17 -5.24 -1.39
C LEU A 61 18.84 -4.61 -0.17
N VAL A 62 18.19 -4.69 0.99
CA VAL A 62 18.72 -4.18 2.27
C VAL A 62 20.01 -4.89 2.64
N PHE A 63 20.07 -6.22 2.53
CA PHE A 63 21.26 -7.02 2.83
C PHE A 63 22.44 -6.59 1.97
N ASN A 64 22.27 -6.54 0.64
CA ASN A 64 23.32 -6.09 -0.28
C ASN A 64 23.73 -4.62 -0.02
N GLY A 65 22.75 -3.76 0.26
CA GLY A 65 22.99 -2.36 0.61
C GLY A 65 23.81 -2.21 1.89
N SER A 66 23.52 -3.03 2.91
CA SER A 66 24.25 -3.05 4.18
C SER A 66 25.70 -3.52 4.02
N LEU A 67 25.94 -4.53 3.18
CA LEU A 67 27.30 -4.98 2.85
C LEU A 67 28.10 -3.87 2.15
N LEU A 68 27.50 -3.17 1.20
CA LEU A 68 28.14 -2.04 0.54
C LEU A 68 28.39 -0.87 1.49
N LEU A 69 27.46 -0.59 2.39
CA LEU A 69 27.63 0.43 3.42
C LEU A 69 28.80 0.07 4.34
N LEU A 70 28.84 -1.16 4.83
CA LEU A 70 29.92 -1.65 5.69
C LEU A 70 31.29 -1.53 4.99
N THR A 71 31.39 -1.96 3.72
CA THR A 71 32.66 -1.84 2.98
C THR A 71 33.10 -0.41 2.77
N ARG A 72 32.19 0.54 2.59
CA ARG A 72 32.49 1.98 2.52
C ARG A 72 32.99 2.53 3.84
N LEU A 73 32.32 2.18 4.94
CA LEU A 73 32.73 2.61 6.29
C LEU A 73 34.12 2.06 6.65
N LEU A 74 34.38 0.78 6.35
CA LEU A 74 35.73 0.18 6.57
C LEU A 74 36.84 0.83 5.74
N ARG A 75 36.49 1.43 4.60
CA ARG A 75 37.42 2.22 3.76
C ARG A 75 37.51 3.68 4.18
N GLY A 76 36.90 4.09 5.28
CA GLY A 76 36.91 5.48 5.77
C GLY A 76 36.13 6.46 4.87
N GLN A 77 35.24 5.97 4.01
CA GLN A 77 34.44 6.82 3.12
C GLN A 77 33.30 7.44 3.88
N SER A 78 33.06 8.73 3.71
CA SER A 78 31.92 9.43 4.26
C SER A 78 30.62 8.94 3.62
N VAL A 79 29.60 8.74 4.44
CA VAL A 79 28.26 8.35 3.99
C VAL A 79 27.31 9.50 4.26
N TYR A 80 26.82 10.11 3.18
CA TYR A 80 25.76 11.10 3.30
C TYR A 80 24.40 10.43 3.54
N ILE A 81 23.71 10.85 4.58
CA ILE A 81 22.35 10.41 4.92
C ILE A 81 21.40 11.57 4.65
N GLU A 82 20.36 11.32 3.90
CA GLU A 82 19.36 12.32 3.58
C GLU A 82 18.49 12.68 4.77
N PRO A 83 18.06 13.96 4.90
CA PRO A 83 17.18 14.38 6.00
C PRO A 83 15.89 13.55 6.12
N ALA A 84 15.27 13.17 4.99
CA ALA A 84 14.10 12.30 4.99
C ALA A 84 14.40 10.92 5.59
N SER A 85 15.60 10.34 5.30
CA SER A 85 16.05 9.09 5.91
C SER A 85 16.27 9.21 7.41
N ILE A 86 16.75 10.36 7.88
CA ILE A 86 16.92 10.62 9.33
C ILE A 86 15.55 10.67 10.00
N ALA A 87 14.59 11.43 9.47
CA ALA A 87 13.25 11.53 10.03
C ALA A 87 12.53 10.17 10.07
N LEU A 88 12.63 9.37 8.99
CA LEU A 88 12.08 8.02 8.97
C LEU A 88 12.82 7.08 9.95
N GLY A 89 14.12 7.25 10.13
CA GLY A 89 14.92 6.52 11.13
C GLY A 89 14.49 6.84 12.55
N LEU A 90 14.22 8.11 12.89
CA LEU A 90 13.69 8.51 14.19
C LEU A 90 12.30 7.91 14.43
N TYR A 91 11.43 7.91 13.41
CA TYR A 91 10.14 7.21 13.47
C TYR A 91 10.34 5.71 13.74
N ALA A 92 11.24 5.05 13.01
CA ALA A 92 11.50 3.61 13.18
C ALA A 92 12.05 3.29 14.58
N LEU A 93 12.97 4.10 15.10
CA LEU A 93 13.48 3.95 16.47
C LEU A 93 12.37 4.12 17.51
N TYR A 94 11.50 5.12 17.34
CA TYR A 94 10.37 5.30 18.25
C TYR A 94 9.36 4.15 18.13
N ALA A 95 9.13 3.61 16.93
CA ALA A 95 8.27 2.45 16.72
C ALA A 95 8.82 1.20 17.45
N VAL A 96 10.14 0.97 17.43
CA VAL A 96 10.80 -0.08 18.22
C VAL A 96 10.61 0.16 19.72
N PHE A 97 10.86 1.38 20.19
CA PHE A 97 10.67 1.77 21.59
C PHE A 97 9.22 1.56 22.02
N SER A 98 8.26 2.00 21.23
CA SER A 98 6.83 1.84 21.54
C SER A 98 6.41 0.37 21.63
N ALA A 99 6.88 -0.46 20.69
CA ALA A 99 6.57 -1.89 20.67
C ALA A 99 7.22 -2.71 21.79
N THR A 100 8.34 -2.22 22.35
CA THR A 100 9.09 -2.95 23.39
C THR A 100 8.83 -2.41 24.78
N VAL A 101 8.79 -1.09 24.95
CA VAL A 101 8.66 -0.44 26.25
C VAL A 101 7.22 -0.04 26.54
N LEU A 102 6.59 0.76 25.64
CA LEU A 102 5.27 1.34 25.94
C LEU A 102 4.18 0.28 26.03
N VAL A 103 4.23 -0.77 25.20
CA VAL A 103 3.27 -1.88 25.30
C VAL A 103 3.31 -2.58 26.66
N ARG A 104 4.46 -2.60 27.31
CA ARG A 104 4.61 -3.17 28.67
C ARG A 104 4.24 -2.17 29.75
N LEU A 105 4.57 -0.91 29.55
CA LEU A 105 4.28 0.17 30.48
C LEU A 105 2.78 0.34 30.68
N PHE A 106 2.00 0.26 29.59
CA PHE A 106 0.53 0.40 29.60
C PHE A 106 -0.21 -0.93 29.61
N ALA A 107 0.49 -2.06 29.86
CA ALA A 107 -0.13 -3.38 29.88
C ALA A 107 -1.20 -3.47 30.99
N GLY A 108 -2.43 -3.87 30.60
CA GLY A 108 -3.55 -3.99 31.51
C GLY A 108 -4.24 -2.67 31.90
N GLU A 109 -3.75 -1.51 31.42
CA GLU A 109 -4.33 -0.19 31.77
C GLU A 109 -5.35 0.29 30.74
N THR A 110 -5.26 -0.18 29.49
CA THR A 110 -6.21 0.18 28.44
C THR A 110 -6.66 -1.04 27.65
N MET A 111 -7.82 -0.94 27.00
CA MET A 111 -8.38 -1.97 26.13
C MET A 111 -8.23 -1.56 24.67
N VAL A 112 -7.72 -2.48 23.85
CA VAL A 112 -7.46 -2.25 22.43
C VAL A 112 -8.14 -3.31 21.55
N PHE A 113 -8.49 -2.96 20.32
CA PHE A 113 -8.80 -3.96 19.31
C PHE A 113 -7.50 -4.62 18.87
N SER A 114 -7.31 -5.87 19.25
CA SER A 114 -6.05 -6.57 19.00
C SER A 114 -5.78 -6.79 17.51
N LEU A 115 -4.52 -6.63 17.11
CA LEU A 115 -4.04 -7.04 15.79
C LEU A 115 -3.63 -8.53 15.76
N ALA A 116 -3.39 -9.13 16.96
CA ALA A 116 -2.95 -10.52 17.07
C ALA A 116 -4.04 -11.49 16.61
N ARG A 117 -3.62 -12.53 15.86
CA ARG A 117 -4.51 -13.62 15.45
C ARG A 117 -4.76 -14.57 16.63
N GLY A 118 -5.98 -15.10 16.71
CA GLY A 118 -6.34 -16.11 17.71
C GLY A 118 -6.62 -15.55 19.12
N VAL A 119 -6.44 -14.26 19.36
CA VAL A 119 -6.92 -13.61 20.58
C VAL A 119 -8.42 -13.36 20.39
N GLN A 120 -9.24 -14.23 20.94
CA GLN A 120 -10.69 -14.02 20.99
C GLN A 120 -10.96 -12.92 22.02
N GLY A 121 -11.12 -11.69 21.52
CA GLY A 121 -11.57 -10.59 22.34
C GLY A 121 -13.01 -10.82 22.79
N VAL A 122 -13.35 -10.30 23.96
CA VAL A 122 -14.75 -10.24 24.41
C VAL A 122 -15.51 -9.39 23.39
N ARG A 123 -16.51 -9.98 22.72
CA ARG A 123 -17.38 -9.24 21.81
C ARG A 123 -18.07 -8.15 22.61
N VAL A 124 -17.82 -6.91 22.27
CA VAL A 124 -18.42 -5.74 22.94
C VAL A 124 -19.90 -5.60 22.53
N SER A 125 -20.26 -6.13 21.35
CA SER A 125 -21.65 -6.24 20.89
C SER A 125 -21.79 -7.38 19.88
N THR A 126 -23.04 -7.84 19.66
CA THR A 126 -23.38 -8.81 18.61
C THR A 126 -23.14 -8.27 17.20
N GLU A 127 -22.97 -6.96 17.05
CA GLU A 127 -22.75 -6.28 15.77
C GLU A 127 -21.27 -6.26 15.34
N PHE A 128 -20.33 -6.48 16.28
CA PHE A 128 -18.90 -6.45 16.00
C PHE A 128 -18.29 -7.84 16.03
N ALA A 129 -17.63 -8.23 14.93
CA ALA A 129 -16.89 -9.49 14.83
C ALA A 129 -15.66 -9.53 15.78
N TRP A 130 -15.19 -8.36 16.24
CA TRP A 130 -13.97 -8.21 17.02
C TRP A 130 -14.25 -7.46 18.33
N GLY A 131 -13.87 -8.07 19.45
CA GLY A 131 -13.91 -7.43 20.77
C GLY A 131 -12.61 -6.70 21.11
N LYS A 132 -12.68 -5.81 22.13
CA LYS A 132 -11.49 -5.24 22.77
C LYS A 132 -10.89 -6.24 23.75
N VAL A 133 -9.57 -6.21 23.87
CA VAL A 133 -8.79 -6.98 24.87
C VAL A 133 -7.90 -6.04 25.67
N TRP A 134 -7.53 -6.45 26.87
CA TRP A 134 -6.52 -5.71 27.62
C TRP A 134 -5.21 -5.64 26.86
N LEU A 135 -4.60 -4.46 26.83
CA LEU A 135 -3.30 -4.25 26.20
C LEU A 135 -2.25 -5.16 26.83
N GLY A 136 -1.45 -5.79 26.02
CA GLY A 136 -0.32 -6.60 26.44
C GLY A 136 0.60 -6.95 25.27
N PRO A 137 1.85 -7.37 25.53
CA PRO A 137 2.79 -7.78 24.49
C PRO A 137 2.27 -8.98 23.71
N THR A 138 2.36 -8.90 22.38
CA THR A 138 1.96 -9.97 21.46
C THR A 138 3.02 -10.19 20.38
N SER A 139 2.95 -11.31 19.68
CA SER A 139 3.85 -11.60 18.53
C SER A 139 3.72 -10.58 17.41
N THR A 140 2.57 -9.89 17.30
CA THR A 140 2.38 -8.84 16.29
C THR A 140 3.23 -7.61 16.57
N ASN A 141 3.62 -7.32 17.81
CA ASN A 141 4.57 -6.25 18.09
C ASN A 141 5.93 -6.52 17.41
N ILE A 142 6.40 -7.78 17.44
CA ILE A 142 7.65 -8.20 16.81
C ILE A 142 7.53 -8.08 15.28
N SER A 143 6.47 -8.66 14.71
CA SER A 143 6.31 -8.69 13.25
C SER A 143 6.10 -7.30 12.66
N GLN A 144 5.30 -6.44 13.27
CA GLN A 144 5.07 -5.09 12.78
C GLN A 144 6.32 -4.21 12.92
N THR A 145 7.05 -4.34 14.02
CA THR A 145 8.33 -3.66 14.22
C THR A 145 9.37 -4.09 13.15
N PHE A 146 9.43 -5.39 12.85
CA PHE A 146 10.28 -5.89 11.78
C PHE A 146 9.93 -5.25 10.43
N TYR A 147 8.63 -5.14 10.08
CA TYR A 147 8.21 -4.49 8.84
C TYR A 147 8.53 -3.00 8.81
N VAL A 148 8.40 -2.28 9.93
CA VAL A 148 8.81 -0.85 10.02
C VAL A 148 10.31 -0.71 9.78
N LEU A 149 11.14 -1.53 10.43
CA LEU A 149 12.60 -1.52 10.24
C LEU A 149 12.98 -1.89 8.81
N LEU A 150 12.36 -2.92 8.23
CA LEU A 150 12.59 -3.33 6.85
C LEU A 150 12.23 -2.20 5.89
N SER A 151 11.09 -1.53 6.10
CA SER A 151 10.65 -0.38 5.28
C SER A 151 11.62 0.79 5.37
N PHE A 152 12.12 1.12 6.55
CA PHE A 152 13.16 2.14 6.74
C PHE A 152 14.46 1.79 5.98
N CYS A 153 14.98 0.58 6.21
CA CYS A 153 16.22 0.14 5.55
C CYS A 153 16.04 0.05 4.03
N PHE A 154 14.88 -0.42 3.57
CA PHE A 154 14.51 -0.44 2.14
C PHE A 154 14.49 0.97 1.56
N PHE A 155 13.85 1.93 2.24
CA PHE A 155 13.82 3.32 1.79
C PHE A 155 15.24 3.88 1.59
N VAL A 156 16.12 3.67 2.56
CA VAL A 156 17.53 4.11 2.48
C VAL A 156 18.25 3.43 1.30
N ALA A 157 18.13 2.12 1.15
CA ALA A 157 18.79 1.36 0.08
C ALA A 157 18.24 1.75 -1.31
N ALA A 158 16.91 1.82 -1.46
CA ALA A 158 16.24 2.21 -2.71
C ALA A 158 16.61 3.64 -3.13
N THR A 159 16.64 4.59 -2.18
CA THR A 159 17.06 5.98 -2.44
C THR A 159 18.48 6.02 -2.99
N LYS A 160 19.41 5.23 -2.44
CA LYS A 160 20.78 5.16 -2.95
C LYS A 160 20.86 4.61 -4.37
N VAL A 161 20.09 3.57 -4.70
CA VAL A 161 20.02 3.04 -6.07
C VAL A 161 19.45 4.10 -7.02
N LEU A 162 18.36 4.77 -6.65
CA LEU A 162 17.74 5.79 -7.48
C LEU A 162 18.62 7.00 -7.68
N GLN A 163 19.42 7.40 -6.68
CA GLN A 163 20.42 8.47 -6.82
C GLN A 163 21.51 8.12 -7.85
N GLN A 164 21.90 6.85 -7.91
CA GLN A 164 22.95 6.38 -8.82
C GLN A 164 22.40 6.14 -10.25
N ARG A 165 21.21 5.58 -10.37
CA ARG A 165 20.59 5.18 -11.66
C ARG A 165 19.72 6.26 -12.28
N GLY A 166 19.32 7.27 -11.50
CA GLY A 166 18.43 8.35 -11.93
C GLY A 166 16.95 8.01 -11.84
N ALA A 167 16.11 9.03 -11.95
CA ALA A 167 14.66 8.91 -11.81
C ALA A 167 14.00 8.04 -12.90
N ALA A 168 14.58 7.99 -14.11
CA ALA A 168 14.09 7.14 -15.21
C ALA A 168 14.14 5.64 -14.85
N PHE A 169 15.08 5.21 -14.00
CA PHE A 169 15.09 3.83 -13.52
C PHE A 169 13.92 3.57 -12.56
N GLY A 170 13.57 4.53 -11.71
CA GLY A 170 12.36 4.47 -10.88
C GLY A 170 11.08 4.35 -11.71
N GLU A 171 10.98 5.12 -12.81
CA GLU A 171 9.87 4.98 -13.76
C GLU A 171 9.79 3.56 -14.34
N ARG A 172 10.93 2.95 -14.73
CA ARG A 172 10.95 1.55 -15.21
C ARG A 172 10.44 0.57 -14.15
N CYS A 173 10.83 0.74 -12.88
CA CYS A 173 10.31 -0.08 -11.79
C CYS A 173 8.80 0.03 -11.66
N LEU A 174 8.23 1.25 -11.77
CA LEU A 174 6.78 1.47 -11.74
C LEU A 174 6.06 0.88 -12.96
N VAL A 175 6.65 0.98 -14.17
CA VAL A 175 6.09 0.34 -15.37
C VAL A 175 5.99 -1.17 -15.20
N VAL A 176 7.05 -1.81 -14.70
CA VAL A 176 7.04 -3.27 -14.45
C VAL A 176 5.98 -3.63 -13.42
N ALA A 177 5.93 -2.93 -12.28
CA ALA A 177 4.92 -3.17 -11.26
C ALA A 177 3.49 -2.98 -11.80
N ALA A 178 3.24 -1.88 -12.53
CA ALA A 178 1.92 -1.61 -13.12
C ALA A 178 1.51 -2.69 -14.12
N THR A 179 2.41 -3.09 -15.01
CA THR A 179 2.13 -4.14 -16.01
C THR A 179 1.77 -5.46 -15.34
N ILE A 180 2.53 -5.89 -14.33
CA ILE A 180 2.23 -7.12 -13.57
C ILE A 180 0.88 -6.97 -12.85
N ASN A 181 0.61 -5.83 -12.23
CA ASN A 181 -0.67 -5.58 -11.56
C ASN A 181 -1.86 -5.69 -12.53
N LEU A 182 -1.73 -5.13 -13.73
CA LEU A 182 -2.76 -5.21 -14.76
C LEU A 182 -2.95 -6.63 -15.28
N VAL A 183 -1.87 -7.39 -15.47
CA VAL A 183 -1.94 -8.81 -15.85
C VAL A 183 -2.67 -9.63 -14.79
N LEU A 184 -2.29 -9.48 -13.50
CA LEU A 184 -2.95 -10.20 -12.41
C LEU A 184 -4.43 -9.79 -12.26
N GLY A 185 -4.75 -8.51 -12.42
CA GLY A 185 -6.13 -8.03 -12.45
C GLY A 185 -6.94 -8.60 -13.63
N THR A 186 -6.31 -8.75 -14.80
CA THR A 186 -6.94 -9.35 -15.98
C THR A 186 -7.19 -10.85 -15.77
N LEU A 187 -6.22 -11.59 -15.23
CA LEU A 187 -6.40 -13.01 -14.92
C LEU A 187 -7.55 -13.24 -13.93
N ASP A 188 -7.64 -12.38 -12.92
CA ASP A 188 -8.71 -12.42 -11.93
C ASP A 188 -10.08 -12.09 -12.55
N ALA A 189 -10.15 -11.06 -13.40
CA ALA A 189 -11.36 -10.68 -14.11
C ALA A 189 -11.86 -11.76 -15.09
N LEU A 190 -10.95 -12.57 -15.64
CA LEU A 190 -11.25 -13.71 -16.51
C LEU A 190 -11.60 -14.99 -15.73
N GLY A 191 -11.58 -14.96 -14.39
CA GLY A 191 -11.86 -16.13 -13.55
C GLY A 191 -10.79 -17.23 -13.63
N MET A 192 -9.53 -16.85 -13.90
CA MET A 192 -8.42 -17.80 -13.97
C MET A 192 -7.86 -18.16 -12.59
N ASP A 193 -8.75 -18.51 -11.66
CA ASP A 193 -8.43 -18.85 -10.27
C ASP A 193 -7.33 -19.90 -10.12
N PRO A 194 -7.28 -21.01 -10.91
CA PRO A 194 -6.22 -22.00 -10.77
C PRO A 194 -4.80 -21.46 -10.97
N LEU A 195 -4.63 -20.43 -11.80
CA LEU A 195 -3.33 -19.77 -11.97
C LEU A 195 -3.02 -18.82 -10.82
N LEU A 196 -4.05 -18.17 -10.27
CA LEU A 196 -3.91 -17.24 -9.17
C LEU A 196 -3.70 -17.95 -7.83
N GLU A 197 -4.24 -19.16 -7.64
CA GLU A 197 -4.01 -19.97 -6.43
C GLU A 197 -2.54 -20.29 -6.21
N VAL A 198 -1.75 -20.48 -7.28
CA VAL A 198 -0.31 -20.73 -7.20
C VAL A 198 0.43 -19.56 -6.50
N ILE A 199 -0.07 -18.33 -6.65
CA ILE A 199 0.53 -17.12 -6.09
C ILE A 199 -0.21 -16.58 -4.86
N ARG A 200 -1.46 -16.99 -4.64
CA ARG A 200 -2.27 -16.58 -3.48
C ARG A 200 -2.04 -17.53 -2.30
N THR A 201 -0.80 -17.64 -1.85
CA THR A 201 -0.34 -18.61 -0.84
C THR A 201 -0.38 -18.10 0.60
N ALA A 202 -0.48 -16.78 0.81
CA ALA A 202 -0.49 -16.20 2.14
C ALA A 202 -1.83 -16.46 2.84
N ASN A 203 -1.75 -16.94 4.09
CA ASN A 203 -2.93 -17.15 4.91
C ASN A 203 -3.33 -15.85 5.61
N TYR A 204 -4.28 -15.11 5.03
CA TYR A 204 -4.88 -13.92 5.63
C TYR A 204 -6.21 -14.26 6.29
N SER A 205 -6.43 -13.72 7.51
CA SER A 205 -7.71 -13.89 8.23
C SER A 205 -8.89 -13.17 7.58
N LEU A 206 -8.60 -12.22 6.67
CA LEU A 206 -9.58 -11.42 5.96
C LEU A 206 -9.34 -11.53 4.45
N MET A 207 -9.44 -12.74 3.89
CA MET A 207 -9.46 -12.90 2.45
C MET A 207 -10.87 -12.54 1.96
N ASN A 208 -11.00 -11.40 1.28
CA ASN A 208 -12.29 -10.89 0.85
C ASN A 208 -12.43 -10.92 -0.67
N SER A 209 -12.71 -12.10 -1.19
CA SER A 209 -13.18 -12.33 -2.56
C SER A 209 -14.71 -12.16 -2.70
N ALA A 210 -15.36 -11.53 -1.70
CA ALA A 210 -16.79 -11.39 -1.67
C ALA A 210 -17.32 -10.62 -2.88
N SER A 211 -18.44 -11.06 -3.42
CA SER A 211 -19.20 -10.35 -4.44
C SER A 211 -19.97 -9.17 -3.83
N VAL A 212 -20.19 -8.13 -4.60
CA VAL A 212 -21.10 -7.02 -4.29
C VAL A 212 -22.30 -7.16 -5.20
N SER A 213 -23.48 -7.43 -4.62
CA SER A 213 -24.73 -7.63 -5.37
C SER A 213 -24.61 -8.68 -6.51
N GLY A 214 -23.87 -9.77 -6.25
CA GLY A 214 -23.65 -10.85 -7.22
C GLY A 214 -22.50 -10.62 -8.20
N ILE A 215 -21.88 -9.44 -8.23
CA ILE A 215 -20.74 -9.14 -9.09
C ILE A 215 -19.45 -9.46 -8.35
N PRO A 216 -18.58 -10.34 -8.88
CA PRO A 216 -17.30 -10.66 -8.26
C PRO A 216 -16.39 -9.41 -8.25
N ARG A 217 -15.69 -9.21 -7.14
CA ARG A 217 -14.74 -8.11 -6.98
C ARG A 217 -13.36 -8.55 -7.49
N ILE A 218 -12.71 -7.68 -8.25
CA ILE A 218 -11.34 -7.93 -8.70
C ILE A 218 -10.38 -7.59 -7.56
N ILE A 219 -9.54 -8.57 -7.18
CA ILE A 219 -8.50 -8.45 -6.15
C ILE A 219 -7.09 -8.66 -6.71
N GLY A 220 -6.93 -9.20 -7.92
CA GLY A 220 -5.64 -9.49 -8.53
C GLY A 220 -4.76 -10.37 -7.66
N GLY A 221 -3.55 -9.92 -7.37
CA GLY A 221 -2.62 -10.59 -6.45
C GLY A 221 -2.72 -10.14 -4.98
N PHE A 222 -3.75 -9.36 -4.59
CA PHE A 222 -3.91 -8.80 -3.24
C PHE A 222 -4.94 -9.59 -2.41
N PRO A 223 -4.90 -9.47 -1.05
CA PRO A 223 -5.83 -10.19 -0.18
C PRO A 223 -7.25 -9.65 -0.21
N GLU A 224 -7.43 -8.40 -0.62
CA GLU A 224 -8.73 -7.74 -0.64
C GLU A 224 -8.82 -6.67 -1.74
N ALA A 225 -10.04 -6.37 -2.16
CA ALA A 225 -10.32 -5.39 -3.19
C ALA A 225 -9.91 -3.96 -2.81
N ALA A 226 -9.88 -3.61 -1.51
CA ALA A 226 -9.41 -2.31 -1.06
C ALA A 226 -7.91 -2.12 -1.33
N SER A 227 -7.10 -3.14 -1.05
CA SER A 227 -5.66 -3.13 -1.30
C SER A 227 -5.35 -3.09 -2.80
N PHE A 228 -6.06 -3.91 -3.61
CA PHE A 228 -5.93 -3.89 -5.07
C PHE A 228 -6.35 -2.54 -5.65
N GLY A 229 -7.52 -2.01 -5.25
CA GLY A 229 -8.03 -0.72 -5.70
C GLY A 229 -7.09 0.43 -5.36
N GLY A 230 -6.53 0.46 -4.14
CA GLY A 230 -5.55 1.45 -3.71
C GLY A 230 -4.25 1.39 -4.51
N ALA A 231 -3.67 0.18 -4.67
CA ALA A 231 -2.46 -0.02 -5.47
C ALA A 231 -2.66 0.36 -6.95
N THR A 232 -3.81 0.00 -7.52
CA THR A 232 -4.15 0.31 -8.90
C THR A 232 -4.38 1.80 -9.10
N THR A 233 -4.98 2.50 -8.12
CA THR A 233 -5.14 3.96 -8.14
C THR A 233 -3.79 4.70 -8.09
N LEU A 234 -2.77 4.15 -7.39
CA LEU A 234 -1.41 4.69 -7.44
C LEU A 234 -0.88 4.71 -8.88
N PHE A 235 -1.04 3.60 -9.61
CA PHE A 235 -0.59 3.53 -11.01
C PHE A 235 -1.39 4.48 -11.92
N PHE A 236 -2.71 4.58 -11.72
CA PHE A 236 -3.54 5.57 -12.39
C PHE A 236 -3.02 6.99 -12.16
N ALA A 237 -2.70 7.35 -10.91
CA ALA A 237 -2.20 8.66 -10.53
C ALA A 237 -0.85 8.98 -11.18
N TYR A 238 0.12 8.02 -11.12
CA TYR A 238 1.44 8.22 -11.69
C TYR A 238 1.37 8.36 -13.21
N PHE A 239 0.78 7.38 -13.90
CA PHE A 239 0.76 7.35 -15.37
C PHE A 239 -0.20 8.36 -15.97
N GLY A 240 -1.31 8.71 -15.29
CA GLY A 240 -2.17 9.81 -15.67
C GLY A 240 -1.43 11.15 -15.65
N SER A 241 -0.70 11.39 -14.55
CA SER A 241 0.17 12.57 -14.43
C SER A 241 1.30 12.57 -15.46
N ALA A 242 1.93 11.43 -15.72
CA ALA A 242 2.99 11.29 -16.73
C ALA A 242 2.47 11.56 -18.15
N TYR A 243 1.28 11.04 -18.47
CA TYR A 243 0.64 11.29 -19.76
C TYR A 243 0.32 12.77 -19.99
N LEU A 244 -0.21 13.46 -18.98
CA LEU A 244 -0.47 14.90 -19.05
C LEU A 244 0.78 15.71 -19.36
N GLY A 245 1.96 15.27 -18.88
CA GLY A 245 3.23 15.95 -19.14
C GLY A 245 3.93 15.53 -20.43
N SER A 246 3.85 14.25 -20.81
CA SER A 246 4.65 13.66 -21.92
C SER A 246 3.85 13.37 -23.18
N GLY A 247 2.53 13.16 -23.08
CA GLY A 247 1.67 12.71 -24.19
C GLY A 247 1.97 11.28 -24.67
N ARG A 248 2.78 10.49 -23.95
CA ARG A 248 3.17 9.14 -24.38
C ARG A 248 1.98 8.18 -24.35
N PRO A 249 1.61 7.51 -25.46
CA PRO A 249 0.45 6.62 -25.51
C PRO A 249 0.54 5.45 -24.52
N ARG A 250 1.76 4.95 -24.22
CA ARG A 250 1.98 3.92 -23.20
C ARG A 250 1.42 4.37 -21.84
N ASP A 251 1.71 5.61 -21.43
CA ASP A 251 1.31 6.13 -20.12
C ASP A 251 -0.22 6.31 -20.08
N ALA A 252 -0.84 6.71 -21.19
CA ALA A 252 -2.30 6.74 -21.32
C ALA A 252 -2.94 5.37 -21.15
N VAL A 253 -2.40 4.34 -21.82
CA VAL A 253 -2.92 2.96 -21.74
C VAL A 253 -2.83 2.41 -20.32
N ILE A 254 -1.66 2.55 -19.66
CA ILE A 254 -1.49 2.09 -18.29
C ILE A 254 -2.42 2.85 -17.35
N ALA A 255 -2.57 4.16 -17.51
CA ALA A 255 -3.47 4.98 -16.70
C ALA A 255 -4.93 4.54 -16.90
N ALA A 256 -5.40 4.44 -18.14
CA ALA A 256 -6.79 4.06 -18.43
C ALA A 256 -7.12 2.66 -17.90
N ALA A 257 -6.24 1.67 -18.15
CA ALA A 257 -6.42 0.32 -17.66
C ALA A 257 -6.43 0.27 -16.10
N SER A 258 -5.50 1.00 -15.46
CA SER A 258 -5.45 1.10 -14.00
C SER A 258 -6.70 1.77 -13.42
N GLY A 259 -7.17 2.87 -14.04
CA GLY A 259 -8.42 3.52 -13.65
C GLY A 259 -9.63 2.59 -13.76
N GLY A 260 -9.72 1.84 -14.86
CA GLY A 260 -10.75 0.82 -15.06
C GLY A 260 -10.71 -0.26 -13.97
N PHE A 261 -9.56 -0.86 -13.71
CA PHE A 261 -9.45 -1.87 -12.66
C PHE A 261 -9.69 -1.32 -11.24
N ALA A 262 -9.30 -0.07 -10.96
CA ALA A 262 -9.64 0.55 -9.69
C ALA A 262 -11.16 0.68 -9.50
N LEU A 263 -11.90 1.01 -10.57
CA LEU A 263 -13.36 1.04 -10.59
C LEU A 263 -13.95 -0.36 -10.36
N PHE A 264 -13.49 -1.36 -11.13
CA PHE A 264 -13.99 -2.74 -11.04
C PHE A 264 -13.55 -3.49 -9.78
N SER A 265 -12.62 -2.94 -8.99
CA SER A 265 -12.34 -3.47 -7.65
C SER A 265 -13.56 -3.38 -6.73
N LEU A 266 -14.56 -2.56 -7.08
CA LEU A 266 -15.77 -2.29 -6.29
C LEU A 266 -15.44 -2.03 -4.81
N SER A 267 -14.34 -1.33 -4.59
CA SER A 267 -13.87 -0.93 -3.27
C SER A 267 -14.17 0.54 -3.01
N SER A 268 -14.86 0.84 -1.92
CA SER A 268 -15.13 2.24 -1.55
C SER A 268 -13.83 3.04 -1.38
N THR A 269 -12.79 2.44 -0.81
CA THR A 269 -11.47 3.08 -0.67
C THR A 269 -10.85 3.36 -2.03
N GLY A 270 -10.86 2.37 -2.94
CA GLY A 270 -10.38 2.55 -4.32
C GLY A 270 -11.17 3.61 -5.08
N LEU A 271 -12.49 3.63 -4.94
CA LEU A 271 -13.35 4.62 -5.60
C LEU A 271 -13.10 6.06 -5.07
N VAL A 272 -13.03 6.25 -3.77
CA VAL A 272 -12.72 7.56 -3.17
C VAL A 272 -11.36 8.06 -3.64
N ALA A 273 -10.33 7.20 -3.61
CA ALA A 273 -9.01 7.55 -4.09
C ALA A 273 -9.01 7.85 -5.61
N LEU A 274 -9.75 7.08 -6.42
CA LEU A 274 -9.89 7.30 -7.85
C LEU A 274 -10.52 8.66 -8.16
N VAL A 275 -11.62 9.01 -7.50
CA VAL A 275 -12.30 10.31 -7.64
C VAL A 275 -11.37 11.44 -7.23
N PHE A 276 -10.71 11.33 -6.08
CA PHE A 276 -9.78 12.35 -5.61
C PHE A 276 -8.63 12.58 -6.60
N VAL A 277 -8.00 11.51 -7.07
CA VAL A 277 -6.90 11.60 -8.05
C VAL A 277 -7.40 12.19 -9.37
N SER A 278 -8.60 11.81 -9.82
CA SER A 278 -9.18 12.36 -11.03
C SER A 278 -9.39 13.88 -10.92
N LEU A 279 -9.89 14.35 -9.78
CA LEU A 279 -10.02 15.78 -9.49
C LEU A 279 -8.65 16.48 -9.42
N LEU A 280 -7.64 15.84 -8.83
CA LEU A 280 -6.28 16.37 -8.78
C LEU A 280 -5.66 16.49 -10.17
N LEU A 281 -5.82 15.49 -11.04
CA LEU A 281 -5.37 15.53 -12.42
C LEU A 281 -6.11 16.61 -13.21
N LEU A 282 -7.43 16.75 -13.02
CA LEU A 282 -8.24 17.80 -13.62
C LEU A 282 -7.78 19.20 -13.19
N ALA A 283 -7.54 19.41 -11.90
CA ALA A 283 -7.02 20.68 -11.38
C ALA A 283 -5.67 21.02 -12.02
N ARG A 284 -4.77 20.03 -12.21
CA ARG A 284 -3.50 20.25 -12.91
C ARG A 284 -3.69 20.70 -14.35
N VAL A 285 -4.68 20.14 -15.05
CA VAL A 285 -5.02 20.55 -16.40
C VAL A 285 -5.50 22.01 -16.44
N ILE A 286 -6.38 22.38 -15.51
CA ILE A 286 -6.96 23.73 -15.47
C ILE A 286 -5.89 24.77 -15.11
N ILE A 287 -5.00 24.45 -14.16
CA ILE A 287 -4.00 25.40 -13.63
C ILE A 287 -2.74 25.47 -14.49
N GLY A 288 -2.37 24.36 -15.18
CA GLY A 288 -1.06 24.16 -15.81
C GLY A 288 -0.95 24.37 -17.32
N VAL A 289 -1.90 25.02 -17.98
CA VAL A 289 -2.18 24.84 -19.40
C VAL A 289 -1.31 25.61 -20.39
N GLY A 290 -0.53 24.82 -21.19
CA GLY A 290 -0.29 25.12 -22.61
C GLY A 290 -1.25 24.30 -23.51
N ALA A 291 -1.55 24.78 -24.73
CA ALA A 291 -2.58 24.19 -25.60
C ALA A 291 -2.39 22.70 -25.99
N SER A 292 -1.18 22.16 -25.88
CA SER A 292 -0.87 20.73 -26.08
C SER A 292 -1.35 19.86 -24.90
N VAL A 293 -1.25 20.38 -23.67
CA VAL A 293 -1.67 19.69 -22.46
C VAL A 293 -3.19 19.63 -22.38
N ALA A 294 -3.90 20.66 -22.81
CA ALA A 294 -5.36 20.68 -22.85
C ALA A 294 -5.93 19.59 -23.78
N ARG A 295 -5.32 19.35 -24.94
CA ARG A 295 -5.71 18.26 -25.85
C ARG A 295 -5.46 16.89 -25.26
N ALA A 296 -4.28 16.66 -24.66
CA ALA A 296 -3.96 15.41 -23.99
C ALA A 296 -4.92 15.12 -22.83
N ALA A 297 -5.26 16.15 -22.07
CA ALA A 297 -6.24 16.05 -21.00
C ALA A 297 -7.65 15.72 -21.50
N LEU A 298 -8.08 16.36 -22.55
CA LEU A 298 -9.40 16.11 -23.16
C LEU A 298 -9.48 14.64 -23.63
N VAL A 299 -8.44 14.14 -24.29
CA VAL A 299 -8.35 12.73 -24.70
C VAL A 299 -8.36 11.79 -23.47
N THR A 300 -7.58 12.10 -22.44
CA THR A 300 -7.56 11.27 -21.21
C THR A 300 -8.93 11.22 -20.56
N TRP A 301 -9.57 12.39 -20.38
CA TRP A 301 -10.92 12.45 -19.82
C TRP A 301 -11.95 11.78 -20.70
N THR A 302 -11.83 11.88 -22.00
CA THR A 302 -12.69 11.14 -22.94
C THR A 302 -12.50 9.64 -22.76
N ILE A 303 -11.26 9.14 -22.67
CA ILE A 303 -10.98 7.71 -22.43
C ILE A 303 -11.53 7.27 -21.07
N VAL A 304 -11.30 8.03 -19.98
CA VAL A 304 -11.82 7.71 -18.66
C VAL A 304 -13.34 7.71 -18.65
N LEU A 305 -13.97 8.75 -19.21
CA LEU A 305 -15.43 8.83 -19.29
C LEU A 305 -16.01 7.71 -20.17
N THR A 306 -15.34 7.38 -21.29
CA THR A 306 -15.75 6.26 -22.13
C THR A 306 -15.60 4.94 -21.40
N ALA A 307 -14.49 4.71 -20.66
CA ALA A 307 -14.31 3.51 -19.84
C ALA A 307 -15.37 3.41 -18.75
N VAL A 308 -15.69 4.52 -18.07
CA VAL A 308 -16.77 4.60 -17.08
C VAL A 308 -18.13 4.33 -17.74
N ALA A 309 -18.41 4.93 -18.90
CA ALA A 309 -19.64 4.70 -19.64
C ALA A 309 -19.75 3.25 -20.13
N CYS A 310 -18.65 2.66 -20.62
CA CYS A 310 -18.62 1.24 -20.98
C CYS A 310 -18.81 0.33 -19.76
N ALA A 311 -18.22 0.67 -18.63
CA ALA A 311 -18.43 -0.06 -17.38
C ALA A 311 -19.88 0.02 -16.89
N ILE A 312 -20.47 1.21 -16.95
CA ILE A 312 -21.89 1.43 -16.66
C ILE A 312 -22.75 0.65 -17.66
N GLY A 313 -22.46 0.74 -18.96
CA GLY A 313 -23.14 0.00 -20.00
C GLY A 313 -23.05 -1.51 -19.82
N TYR A 314 -21.85 -2.02 -19.49
CA TYR A 314 -21.64 -3.42 -19.15
C TYR A 314 -22.49 -3.85 -17.93
N LEU A 315 -22.48 -3.06 -16.87
CA LEU A 315 -23.29 -3.32 -15.69
C LEU A 315 -24.79 -3.30 -16.02
N LEU A 316 -25.25 -2.35 -16.84
CA LEU A 316 -26.67 -2.27 -17.28
C LEU A 316 -27.08 -3.47 -18.13
N ILE A 317 -26.21 -3.95 -19.02
CA ILE A 317 -26.49 -5.09 -19.89
C ILE A 317 -26.49 -6.42 -19.12
N PHE A 318 -25.52 -6.62 -18.22
CA PHE A 318 -25.36 -7.90 -17.52
C PHE A 318 -26.13 -8.00 -16.21
N THR A 319 -26.52 -6.89 -15.58
CA THR A 319 -27.31 -6.91 -14.34
C THR A 319 -28.81 -6.71 -14.56
N ALA A 320 -29.23 -6.49 -15.81
CA ALA A 320 -30.62 -6.38 -16.29
C ALA A 320 -31.52 -5.35 -15.57
N THR A 321 -31.05 -4.65 -14.52
CA THR A 321 -31.89 -3.68 -13.81
C THR A 321 -31.07 -2.49 -13.27
N LEU A 322 -31.60 -1.28 -13.48
CA LEU A 322 -31.12 -0.04 -12.90
C LEU A 322 -31.06 -0.13 -11.36
N ASP A 323 -32.00 -0.88 -10.77
CA ASP A 323 -32.11 -1.07 -9.32
C ASP A 323 -30.87 -1.73 -8.71
N VAL A 324 -30.23 -2.69 -9.41
CA VAL A 324 -28.98 -3.32 -8.94
C VAL A 324 -27.84 -2.31 -8.94
N MET A 325 -27.75 -1.45 -9.96
CA MET A 325 -26.75 -0.38 -9.99
C MET A 325 -26.96 0.63 -8.87
N LEU A 326 -28.18 1.08 -8.66
CA LEU A 326 -28.53 2.00 -7.57
C LEU A 326 -28.22 1.34 -6.22
N ALA A 327 -28.52 0.05 -6.06
CA ALA A 327 -28.16 -0.71 -4.86
C ALA A 327 -26.63 -0.82 -4.64
N ILE A 328 -25.85 -0.98 -5.72
CA ILE A 328 -24.38 -0.99 -5.63
C ILE A 328 -23.85 0.38 -5.20
N VAL A 329 -24.31 1.46 -5.84
CA VAL A 329 -23.92 2.83 -5.51
C VAL A 329 -24.34 3.17 -4.08
N ASP A 330 -25.57 2.85 -3.70
CA ASP A 330 -26.06 3.05 -2.34
C ASP A 330 -25.18 2.30 -1.32
N ARG A 331 -24.92 1.02 -1.55
CA ARG A 331 -24.11 0.17 -0.67
C ARG A 331 -22.64 0.61 -0.58
N LEU A 332 -22.04 1.11 -1.66
CA LEU A 332 -20.63 1.50 -1.68
C LEU A 332 -20.41 2.92 -1.15
N ILE A 333 -21.39 3.82 -1.27
CA ILE A 333 -21.24 5.23 -0.97
C ILE A 333 -22.16 5.65 0.18
N PHE A 334 -23.47 5.52 0.02
CA PHE A 334 -24.46 6.13 0.94
C PHE A 334 -24.71 5.31 2.20
N THR A 335 -24.90 4.00 2.08
CA THR A 335 -25.16 3.13 3.25
C THR A 335 -23.88 2.53 3.87
N LYS A 336 -22.70 2.96 3.38
CA LYS A 336 -21.41 2.44 3.86
C LYS A 336 -21.20 2.72 5.35
N SER A 337 -21.55 3.90 5.84
CA SER A 337 -21.42 4.30 7.26
C SER A 337 -22.31 3.48 8.19
N SER A 338 -23.47 3.08 7.72
CA SER A 338 -24.43 2.26 8.47
C SER A 338 -24.23 0.74 8.29
N SER A 339 -23.31 0.33 7.39
CA SER A 339 -22.98 -1.08 7.23
C SER A 339 -22.15 -1.60 8.42
N SER A 340 -22.25 -2.90 8.74
CA SER A 340 -21.43 -3.54 9.78
C SER A 340 -19.93 -3.24 9.60
N SER A 341 -19.43 -3.33 8.37
CA SER A 341 -18.04 -3.00 8.03
C SER A 341 -17.71 -1.52 8.23
N GLY A 342 -18.65 -0.59 8.01
CA GLY A 342 -18.46 0.84 8.27
C GLY A 342 -18.41 1.12 9.76
N ALA A 343 -19.34 0.55 10.53
CA ALA A 343 -19.39 0.67 11.97
C ALA A 343 -18.12 0.10 12.64
N GLU A 344 -17.63 -1.08 12.21
CA GLU A 344 -16.37 -1.65 12.69
C GLU A 344 -15.17 -0.73 12.43
N ARG A 345 -15.04 -0.18 11.22
CA ARG A 345 -13.94 0.73 10.86
C ARG A 345 -13.98 2.01 11.69
N SER A 346 -15.16 2.57 11.94
CA SER A 346 -15.33 3.73 12.81
C SER A 346 -14.96 3.40 14.24
N ALA A 347 -15.36 2.24 14.75
CA ALA A 347 -14.98 1.78 16.08
C ALA A 347 -13.45 1.58 16.21
N TRP A 348 -12.79 1.03 15.18
CA TRP A 348 -11.33 0.90 15.17
C TRP A 348 -10.63 2.25 15.14
N ALA A 349 -11.12 3.22 14.37
CA ALA A 349 -10.57 4.57 14.34
C ALA A 349 -10.68 5.25 15.71
N LEU A 350 -11.87 5.19 16.34
CA LEU A 350 -12.08 5.69 17.70
C LEU A 350 -11.19 4.96 18.72
N GLY A 351 -11.05 3.64 18.61
CA GLY A 351 -10.13 2.86 19.44
C GLY A 351 -8.67 3.33 19.35
N GLY A 352 -8.24 3.83 18.18
CA GLY A 352 -6.93 4.48 18.04
C GLY A 352 -6.80 5.78 18.84
N LEU A 353 -7.86 6.61 18.87
CA LEU A 353 -7.88 7.84 19.68
C LEU A 353 -7.98 7.56 21.19
N GLU A 354 -8.77 6.56 21.58
CA GLU A 354 -8.83 6.12 22.97
C GLU A 354 -7.45 5.65 23.45
N ALA A 355 -6.77 4.81 22.65
CA ALA A 355 -5.42 4.35 22.95
C ALA A 355 -4.41 5.51 23.08
N LEU A 356 -4.52 6.55 22.25
CA LEU A 356 -3.72 7.77 22.36
C LEU A 356 -3.96 8.48 23.69
N ARG A 357 -5.23 8.64 24.06
CA ARG A 357 -5.62 9.31 25.30
C ARG A 357 -5.14 8.54 26.53
N ASP A 358 -5.40 7.24 26.57
CA ASP A 358 -5.07 6.37 27.70
C ASP A 358 -3.55 6.21 27.89
N SER A 359 -2.78 6.36 26.81
CA SER A 359 -1.32 6.39 26.84
C SER A 359 -0.72 7.78 27.02
N TYR A 360 -1.50 8.78 27.42
CA TYR A 360 -1.04 10.17 27.61
C TYR A 360 -0.33 10.75 26.38
N GLY A 361 -0.77 10.36 25.18
CA GLY A 361 -0.19 10.82 23.91
C GLY A 361 1.06 10.06 23.45
N LEU A 362 1.54 9.05 24.18
CA LEU A 362 2.74 8.29 23.83
C LEU A 362 2.46 7.14 22.83
N GLY A 363 1.22 6.65 22.78
CA GLY A 363 0.84 5.48 21.99
C GLY A 363 1.01 4.17 22.76
N VAL A 364 0.28 3.13 22.37
CA VAL A 364 0.22 1.83 23.08
C VAL A 364 1.14 0.77 22.49
N GLY A 365 1.99 1.13 21.53
CA GLY A 365 2.97 0.25 20.91
C GLY A 365 2.60 -0.19 19.50
N THR A 366 3.61 -0.18 18.64
CA THR A 366 3.50 -0.67 17.25
C THR A 366 3.07 -2.14 17.23
N GLY A 367 2.01 -2.46 16.48
CA GLY A 367 1.49 -3.82 16.38
C GLY A 367 0.54 -4.26 17.50
N SER A 368 0.23 -3.39 18.48
CA SER A 368 -0.67 -3.72 19.58
C SER A 368 -2.13 -3.59 19.22
N LEU A 369 -2.47 -2.58 18.41
CA LEU A 369 -3.86 -2.26 18.10
C LEU A 369 -4.19 -2.36 16.61
N ARG A 370 -5.41 -2.76 16.33
CA ARG A 370 -6.06 -2.61 15.03
C ARG A 370 -6.78 -1.26 15.03
N SER A 371 -6.45 -0.40 14.06
CA SER A 371 -7.14 0.86 13.82
C SER A 371 -7.40 1.05 12.33
N ASN A 372 -8.23 2.01 11.97
CA ASN A 372 -8.57 2.30 10.59
C ASN A 372 -8.21 3.74 10.24
N GLY A 373 -7.52 3.90 9.11
CA GLY A 373 -6.98 5.18 8.66
C GLY A 373 -5.60 5.49 9.25
N LEU A 374 -4.70 5.95 8.38
CA LEU A 374 -3.27 6.15 8.68
C LEU A 374 -3.05 6.98 9.96
N ILE A 375 -3.75 8.10 10.09
CA ILE A 375 -3.56 9.00 11.23
C ILE A 375 -3.94 8.36 12.56
N PHE A 376 -5.03 7.58 12.60
CA PHE A 376 -5.50 6.90 13.80
C PHE A 376 -4.57 5.74 14.18
N VAL A 377 -4.05 5.02 13.17
CA VAL A 377 -3.03 3.98 13.40
C VAL A 377 -1.76 4.57 13.98
N LEU A 378 -1.28 5.68 13.43
CA LEU A 378 -0.07 6.34 13.93
C LEU A 378 -0.28 6.88 15.35
N LEU A 379 -1.32 7.68 15.56
CA LEU A 379 -1.61 8.27 16.88
C LEU A 379 -1.80 7.19 17.96
N GLY A 380 -2.56 6.15 17.66
CA GLY A 380 -2.78 5.07 18.62
C GLY A 380 -1.53 4.22 18.89
N SER A 381 -0.74 3.91 17.86
CA SER A 381 0.42 3.01 18.00
C SER A 381 1.68 3.70 18.52
N VAL A 382 2.04 4.85 17.92
CA VAL A 382 3.31 5.57 18.19
C VAL A 382 3.09 6.96 18.76
N GLY A 383 1.85 7.31 19.11
CA GLY A 383 1.52 8.57 19.74
C GLY A 383 1.86 9.82 18.92
N VAL A 384 1.89 10.96 19.60
CA VAL A 384 2.20 12.26 18.98
C VAL A 384 3.64 12.31 18.48
N VAL A 385 4.60 11.76 19.25
CA VAL A 385 6.04 11.82 18.92
C VAL A 385 6.34 11.04 17.64
N GLY A 386 5.92 9.77 17.57
CA GLY A 386 6.14 8.95 16.38
C GLY A 386 5.39 9.50 15.16
N THR A 387 4.16 10.01 15.36
CA THR A 387 3.38 10.65 14.30
C THR A 387 4.08 11.90 13.77
N ALA A 388 4.63 12.75 14.64
CA ALA A 388 5.38 13.93 14.23
C ALA A 388 6.63 13.57 13.42
N CYS A 389 7.38 12.54 13.83
CA CYS A 389 8.54 12.03 13.06
C CYS A 389 8.11 11.54 11.67
N PHE A 390 7.00 10.80 11.57
CA PHE A 390 6.49 10.31 10.29
C PHE A 390 6.00 11.46 9.38
N LEU A 391 5.31 12.45 9.94
CA LEU A 391 4.88 13.64 9.19
C LEU A 391 6.08 14.47 8.74
N ALA A 392 7.13 14.61 9.57
CA ALA A 392 8.39 15.24 9.18
C ALA A 392 9.06 14.49 8.03
N PHE A 393 9.07 13.16 8.06
CA PHE A 393 9.53 12.34 6.94
C PHE A 393 8.75 12.66 5.66
N LEU A 394 7.41 12.64 5.71
CA LEU A 394 6.58 12.96 4.54
C LEU A 394 6.88 14.38 4.03
N TRP A 395 6.96 15.36 4.92
CA TRP A 395 7.28 16.74 4.56
C TRP A 395 8.62 16.85 3.82
N LEU A 396 9.66 16.21 4.35
CA LEU A 396 10.99 16.22 3.74
C LEU A 396 11.03 15.44 2.42
N ALA A 397 10.33 14.31 2.33
CA ALA A 397 10.23 13.51 1.11
C ALA A 397 9.48 14.25 -0.01
N PHE A 398 8.37 14.92 0.32
CA PHE A 398 7.60 15.71 -0.65
C PHE A 398 8.29 17.04 -0.99
N GLY A 399 9.01 17.65 -0.04
CA GLY A 399 9.73 18.93 -0.21
C GLY A 399 11.01 18.83 -1.05
N GLY A 400 11.51 17.62 -1.33
CA GLY A 400 12.72 17.39 -2.09
C GLY A 400 12.70 18.10 -3.45
N LYS A 401 13.81 18.73 -3.82
CA LYS A 401 13.97 19.37 -5.14
C LYS A 401 14.60 18.36 -6.10
N ALA A 402 14.03 18.25 -7.31
CA ALA A 402 14.62 17.47 -8.40
C ALA A 402 15.50 18.36 -9.27
N ARG A 403 16.45 17.74 -9.99
CA ARG A 403 17.10 18.37 -11.13
C ARG A 403 16.05 18.69 -12.20
N ALA A 404 16.27 19.70 -13.02
CA ALA A 404 15.30 20.11 -14.06
C ALA A 404 14.87 18.94 -14.96
N ALA A 405 15.82 18.04 -15.31
CA ALA A 405 15.56 16.86 -16.12
C ALA A 405 14.61 15.84 -15.44
N ASP A 406 14.59 15.77 -14.10
CA ASP A 406 13.81 14.81 -13.33
C ASP A 406 12.52 15.43 -12.74
N ALA A 407 12.27 16.72 -12.96
CA ALA A 407 11.18 17.46 -12.34
C ALA A 407 9.80 16.88 -12.67
N ALA A 408 9.60 16.45 -13.93
CA ALA A 408 8.36 15.81 -14.36
C ALA A 408 8.13 14.48 -13.64
N ILE A 409 9.15 13.62 -13.54
CA ILE A 409 9.07 12.32 -12.87
C ILE A 409 8.78 12.53 -11.38
N LEU A 410 9.42 13.50 -10.73
CA LEU A 410 9.16 13.83 -9.33
C LEU A 410 7.71 14.29 -9.12
N THR A 411 7.19 15.11 -10.04
CA THR A 411 5.80 15.56 -9.95
C THR A 411 4.81 14.39 -10.09
N ASN A 412 5.09 13.45 -11.00
CA ASN A 412 4.28 12.24 -11.16
C ASN A 412 4.35 11.34 -9.92
N ALA A 413 5.54 11.18 -9.34
CA ALA A 413 5.73 10.42 -8.11
C ALA A 413 5.00 11.04 -6.91
N ARG A 414 5.00 12.37 -6.79
CA ARG A 414 4.22 13.09 -5.77
C ARG A 414 2.72 12.86 -5.94
N THR A 415 2.22 12.92 -7.17
CA THR A 415 0.80 12.65 -7.46
C THR A 415 0.43 11.22 -7.04
N ALA A 416 1.28 10.23 -7.34
CA ALA A 416 1.09 8.85 -6.91
C ALA A 416 1.16 8.69 -5.38
N ALA A 417 2.10 9.36 -4.72
CA ALA A 417 2.23 9.31 -3.27
C ALA A 417 0.99 9.90 -2.55
N VAL A 418 0.43 11.00 -3.09
CA VAL A 418 -0.83 11.54 -2.58
C VAL A 418 -1.98 10.54 -2.76
N ALA A 419 -2.05 9.83 -3.88
CA ALA A 419 -3.05 8.78 -4.09
C ALA A 419 -2.98 7.67 -3.03
N VAL A 420 -1.76 7.24 -2.67
CA VAL A 420 -1.54 6.25 -1.60
C VAL A 420 -2.03 6.78 -0.26
N LEU A 421 -1.67 8.02 0.10
CA LEU A 421 -2.08 8.62 1.38
C LEU A 421 -3.61 8.75 1.50
N VAL A 422 -4.31 9.00 0.39
CA VAL A 422 -5.79 9.06 0.36
C VAL A 422 -6.41 7.66 0.46
N ALA A 423 -5.74 6.64 -0.06
CA ALA A 423 -6.21 5.25 -0.02
C ALA A 423 -5.93 4.55 1.32
N MET A 424 -5.14 5.14 2.20
CA MET A 424 -4.80 4.63 3.55
C MET A 424 -5.71 5.18 4.64
#